data_e407b54c1ef47c4acde8b7fc3bfa8923
#
_entry.id   e407b54c1ef47c4acde8b7fc3bfa8923
#
_cell.length_a   1.000
_cell.length_b   1.000
_cell.length_c   1.000
_cell.angle_alpha   90.00
_cell.angle_beta   90.00
_cell.angle_gamma   90.00
#
_symmetry.space_group_name_H-M   'P 1'
#
loop_
_entity.id
_entity.type
_entity.pdbx_description
1 polymer ?
#
loop_
_entity_poly.entity_id
_entity_poly.type
_entity_poly.pdbx_seq_one_letter_code
_entity_poly.pdbx_strand_id
1 'polypeptide(L)'
;MKKLILLFIIPFTALVISSCDTTDDPVTSATKGNIFVTSNPAGAEIWLGVNNTSQTTPDTIKNLDEGAYNVTLKLTDYNDTTFSVSVTAGQTSNLTNVVLVSEIMTSLFGIVKIYETAGTTAQQPSGLDLSSGNAWGVSSDSSGIVDIYYSTDGTGGQGFLIQSADLFTGLIRGTDFFLGDSENLFDEEDSPDKDEGIWTNNISNMDSNYVFLYDHDGHYSKLKIVNRGGGQPGEPFWVQVQWYYNNTILDKRF
;
A
#
# COMPACT_ATOMS: atom_id res chain seq x y z
N MET A 1 112.87 15.86 -37.51
CA MET A 1 111.51 15.38 -37.73
C MET A 1 110.93 14.86 -36.42
N LYS A 2 110.15 15.73 -35.76
CA LYS A 2 109.64 15.37 -34.43
C LYS A 2 108.25 14.75 -34.62
N LYS A 3 108.02 13.51 -34.21
CA LYS A 3 106.70 12.87 -34.15
C LYS A 3 106.01 13.31 -32.87
N LEU A 4 104.89 13.99 -33.06
CA LEU A 4 103.94 14.34 -31.95
C LEU A 4 103.06 13.15 -31.67
N ILE A 5 103.09 12.58 -30.49
CA ILE A 5 102.22 11.54 -30.01
C ILE A 5 101.04 12.24 -29.31
N LEU A 6 99.88 12.15 -29.85
CA LEU A 6 98.63 12.68 -29.27
C LEU A 6 98.01 11.62 -28.36
N LEU A 7 98.04 11.88 -27.05
CA LEU A 7 97.44 11.03 -26.05
C LEU A 7 95.95 11.32 -25.93
N PHE A 8 95.07 10.38 -26.34
CA PHE A 8 93.66 10.50 -26.17
C PHE A 8 93.27 10.02 -24.75
N ILE A 9 92.81 10.92 -23.91
CA ILE A 9 92.21 10.63 -22.66
C ILE A 9 90.69 10.41 -22.86
N ILE A 10 90.24 9.20 -22.68
CA ILE A 10 88.78 8.87 -22.70
C ILE A 10 88.27 9.06 -21.27
N PRO A 11 87.31 9.97 -21.04
CA PRO A 11 86.69 10.05 -19.74
C PRO A 11 85.74 8.84 -19.54
N PHE A 12 85.96 8.07 -18.49
CA PHE A 12 85.14 6.99 -18.06
C PHE A 12 83.95 7.59 -17.32
N THR A 13 82.80 7.75 -18.01
CA THR A 13 81.51 8.13 -17.39
C THR A 13 80.96 6.93 -16.66
N ALA A 14 80.98 6.98 -15.32
CA ALA A 14 80.29 6.00 -14.44
C ALA A 14 78.76 6.16 -14.65
N LEU A 15 78.14 5.17 -15.24
CA LEU A 15 76.70 5.08 -15.31
C LEU A 15 76.17 4.63 -13.95
N VAL A 16 75.61 5.54 -13.19
CA VAL A 16 74.86 5.22 -11.95
C VAL A 16 73.52 4.63 -12.39
N ILE A 17 73.37 3.33 -12.27
CA ILE A 17 72.09 2.66 -12.43
C ILE A 17 71.34 2.92 -11.12
N SER A 18 70.44 3.90 -11.13
CA SER A 18 69.44 4.10 -10.06
C SER A 18 68.52 2.89 -10.12
N SER A 19 68.71 1.94 -9.21
CA SER A 19 67.72 0.88 -8.94
C SER A 19 66.47 1.59 -8.37
N CYS A 20 65.47 1.69 -9.18
CA CYS A 20 64.12 2.04 -8.70
C CYS A 20 63.68 0.83 -7.85
N ASP A 21 63.79 0.97 -6.54
CA ASP A 21 63.19 0.04 -5.60
C ASP A 21 61.66 0.25 -5.71
N THR A 22 61.02 -0.54 -6.58
CA THR A 22 59.56 -0.68 -6.54
C THR A 22 59.27 -1.44 -5.26
N THR A 23 59.06 -0.70 -4.17
CA THR A 23 58.27 -1.21 -3.06
C THR A 23 56.92 -1.52 -3.62
N ASP A 24 56.70 -2.78 -4.03
CA ASP A 24 55.36 -3.35 -4.18
C ASP A 24 54.74 -3.26 -2.77
N ASP A 25 54.06 -2.15 -2.48
CA ASP A 25 53.07 -2.13 -1.43
C ASP A 25 52.14 -3.29 -1.71
N PRO A 26 51.92 -4.24 -0.79
CA PRO A 26 50.99 -5.31 -1.01
C PRO A 26 49.61 -4.65 -1.22
N VAL A 27 49.16 -4.66 -2.48
CA VAL A 27 47.78 -4.31 -2.80
C VAL A 27 46.93 -5.30 -2.01
N THR A 28 46.50 -4.89 -0.83
CA THR A 28 45.57 -5.66 -0.01
C THR A 28 44.28 -5.72 -0.83
N SER A 29 44.14 -6.83 -1.58
CA SER A 29 42.93 -7.10 -2.32
C SER A 29 41.77 -7.06 -1.35
N ALA A 30 40.78 -6.22 -1.62
CA ALA A 30 39.60 -6.17 -0.79
C ALA A 30 39.00 -7.57 -0.72
N THR A 31 38.73 -8.08 0.46
CA THR A 31 38.17 -9.42 0.69
C THR A 31 36.68 -9.40 0.97
N LYS A 32 36.12 -8.21 1.18
CA LYS A 32 34.72 -7.97 1.56
C LYS A 32 34.03 -7.04 0.56
N GLY A 33 32.75 -7.26 0.36
CA GLY A 33 31.86 -6.37 -0.40
C GLY A 33 30.68 -5.91 0.42
N ASN A 34 29.76 -5.21 -0.23
CA ASN A 34 28.55 -4.68 0.41
C ASN A 34 27.31 -4.94 -0.46
N ILE A 35 26.13 -4.83 0.16
CA ILE A 35 24.84 -4.79 -0.55
C ILE A 35 24.10 -3.52 -0.14
N PHE A 36 23.81 -2.63 -1.09
CA PHE A 36 22.93 -1.49 -0.87
C PHE A 36 21.49 -1.87 -1.24
N VAL A 37 20.56 -1.60 -0.33
CA VAL A 37 19.16 -2.05 -0.45
C VAL A 37 18.21 -0.88 -0.34
N THR A 38 17.25 -0.79 -1.28
CA THR A 38 16.13 0.15 -1.20
C THR A 38 14.81 -0.53 -1.51
N SER A 39 13.72 -0.08 -0.88
CA SER A 39 12.36 -0.54 -1.17
C SER A 39 11.38 0.62 -1.31
N ASN A 40 10.23 0.32 -1.88
CA ASN A 40 9.04 1.16 -1.90
C ASN A 40 7.84 0.33 -1.42
N PRO A 41 7.24 0.64 -0.25
CA PRO A 41 7.65 1.68 0.70
C PRO A 41 9.03 1.46 1.30
N ALA A 42 9.65 2.53 1.81
CA ALA A 42 10.87 2.46 2.58
C ALA A 42 10.57 2.00 4.02
N GLY A 43 11.63 1.64 4.77
CA GLY A 43 11.49 1.23 6.17
C GLY A 43 11.38 -0.29 6.37
N ALA A 44 11.45 -1.08 5.30
CA ALA A 44 11.45 -2.54 5.42
C ALA A 44 12.69 -3.05 6.16
N GLU A 45 12.50 -3.94 7.12
CA GLU A 45 13.58 -4.66 7.78
C GLU A 45 14.38 -5.48 6.75
N ILE A 46 15.70 -5.45 6.88
CA ILE A 46 16.59 -6.20 6.00
C ILE A 46 17.09 -7.44 6.74
N TRP A 47 16.77 -8.59 6.18
CA TRP A 47 17.21 -9.90 6.66
C TRP A 47 18.22 -10.51 5.72
N LEU A 48 19.29 -11.08 6.25
CA LEU A 48 20.32 -11.80 5.49
C LEU A 48 20.23 -13.29 5.82
N GLY A 49 19.68 -14.08 4.91
CA GLY A 49 19.29 -15.46 5.19
C GLY A 49 18.23 -15.50 6.30
N VAL A 50 18.57 -16.13 7.44
CA VAL A 50 17.69 -16.25 8.61
C VAL A 50 17.93 -15.16 9.67
N ASN A 51 18.92 -14.28 9.46
CA ASN A 51 19.34 -13.30 10.47
C ASN A 51 18.77 -11.91 10.13
N ASN A 52 18.12 -11.28 11.11
CA ASN A 52 17.79 -9.87 11.05
C ASN A 52 19.06 -9.03 11.19
N THR A 53 19.33 -8.16 10.24
CA THR A 53 20.51 -7.28 10.24
C THR A 53 20.35 -6.09 11.19
N SER A 54 19.16 -5.87 11.74
CA SER A 54 18.76 -4.68 12.50
C SER A 54 18.87 -3.37 11.70
N GLN A 55 18.86 -3.47 10.38
CA GLN A 55 18.84 -2.35 9.43
C GLN A 55 17.49 -2.32 8.71
N THR A 56 17.09 -1.12 8.26
CA THR A 56 15.88 -0.92 7.46
C THR A 56 16.24 -0.18 6.18
N THR A 57 15.43 -0.40 5.13
CA THR A 57 15.62 0.27 3.84
C THR A 57 15.29 1.78 3.91
N PRO A 58 16.10 2.66 3.26
CA PRO A 58 17.32 2.36 2.51
C PRO A 58 18.54 2.22 3.42
N ASP A 59 19.33 1.14 3.27
CA ASP A 59 20.59 0.97 4.01
C ASP A 59 21.56 0.07 3.23
N THR A 60 22.79 -0.08 3.79
CA THR A 60 23.87 -0.87 3.21
C THR A 60 24.37 -1.94 4.19
N ILE A 61 24.20 -3.20 3.84
CA ILE A 61 24.83 -4.32 4.54
C ILE A 61 26.32 -4.34 4.16
N LYS A 62 27.21 -4.20 5.14
CA LYS A 62 28.66 -4.02 4.91
C LYS A 62 29.46 -5.25 5.31
N ASN A 63 30.69 -5.33 4.80
CA ASN A 63 31.69 -6.32 5.19
C ASN A 63 31.28 -7.78 4.96
N LEU A 64 30.59 -8.06 3.87
CA LEU A 64 30.20 -9.39 3.46
C LEU A 64 31.34 -10.10 2.70
N ASP A 65 31.51 -11.40 2.92
CA ASP A 65 32.40 -12.22 2.11
C ASP A 65 31.86 -12.31 0.68
N GLU A 66 32.73 -12.60 -0.27
CA GLU A 66 32.30 -12.86 -1.64
C GLU A 66 31.41 -14.11 -1.67
N GLY A 67 30.26 -14.04 -2.38
CA GLY A 67 29.31 -15.12 -2.44
C GLY A 67 27.89 -14.67 -2.74
N ALA A 68 26.97 -15.63 -2.77
CA ALA A 68 25.54 -15.37 -2.95
C ALA A 68 24.81 -15.32 -1.62
N TYR A 69 23.98 -14.31 -1.44
CA TYR A 69 23.20 -14.06 -0.24
C TYR A 69 21.71 -13.94 -0.55
N ASN A 70 20.89 -14.55 0.27
CA ASN A 70 19.44 -14.29 0.22
C ASN A 70 19.14 -13.08 1.12
N VAL A 71 18.65 -12.02 0.50
CA VAL A 71 18.18 -10.79 1.17
C VAL A 71 16.66 -10.84 1.18
N THR A 72 16.07 -10.87 2.38
CA THR A 72 14.62 -10.80 2.57
C THR A 72 14.25 -9.44 3.13
N LEU A 73 13.25 -8.80 2.54
CA LEU A 73 12.66 -7.56 3.03
C LEU A 73 11.34 -7.87 3.70
N LYS A 74 11.15 -7.33 4.92
CA LYS A 74 9.94 -7.49 5.72
C LYS A 74 9.43 -6.13 6.17
N LEU A 75 8.17 -5.89 5.91
CA LEU A 75 7.48 -4.67 6.36
C LEU A 75 6.07 -5.07 6.79
N THR A 76 5.61 -4.52 7.92
CA THR A 76 4.23 -4.77 8.40
C THR A 76 3.23 -4.48 7.30
N ASP A 77 2.23 -5.34 7.14
CA ASP A 77 1.18 -5.28 6.11
C ASP A 77 1.66 -5.48 4.66
N TYR A 78 2.89 -5.98 4.49
CA TYR A 78 3.44 -6.33 3.19
C TYR A 78 3.99 -7.75 3.17
N ASN A 79 3.88 -8.40 2.03
CA ASN A 79 4.42 -9.73 1.81
C ASN A 79 5.95 -9.74 1.91
N ASP A 80 6.49 -10.69 2.67
CA ASP A 80 7.93 -10.95 2.71
C ASP A 80 8.46 -11.22 1.30
N THR A 81 9.49 -10.50 0.89
CA THR A 81 10.06 -10.65 -0.45
C THR A 81 11.54 -10.96 -0.39
N THR A 82 11.99 -12.04 -1.04
CA THR A 82 13.37 -12.54 -0.99
C THR A 82 14.05 -12.48 -2.36
N PHE A 83 15.29 -11.99 -2.37
CA PHE A 83 16.15 -11.89 -3.54
C PHE A 83 17.49 -12.57 -3.30
N SER A 84 18.04 -13.21 -4.32
CA SER A 84 19.42 -13.68 -4.30
C SER A 84 20.34 -12.60 -4.88
N VAL A 85 21.31 -12.15 -4.08
CA VAL A 85 22.24 -11.08 -4.43
C VAL A 85 23.67 -11.62 -4.36
N SER A 86 24.44 -11.46 -5.41
CA SER A 86 25.87 -11.83 -5.43
C SER A 86 26.72 -10.67 -4.95
N VAL A 87 27.62 -10.95 -4.02
CA VAL A 87 28.60 -10.01 -3.50
C VAL A 87 29.96 -10.31 -4.11
N THR A 88 30.60 -9.28 -4.66
CA THR A 88 31.97 -9.32 -5.15
C THR A 88 32.87 -8.49 -4.25
N ALA A 89 34.05 -9.01 -3.92
CA ALA A 89 35.03 -8.34 -3.08
C ALA A 89 35.38 -6.94 -3.61
N GLY A 90 35.39 -5.93 -2.74
CA GLY A 90 35.66 -4.54 -3.06
C GLY A 90 34.51 -3.78 -3.76
N GLN A 91 33.36 -4.43 -3.99
CA GLN A 91 32.23 -3.84 -4.70
C GLN A 91 31.01 -3.68 -3.81
N THR A 92 30.09 -2.80 -4.22
CA THR A 92 28.74 -2.70 -3.67
C THR A 92 27.74 -3.20 -4.70
N SER A 93 27.07 -4.31 -4.37
CA SER A 93 25.93 -4.81 -5.14
C SER A 93 24.69 -4.02 -4.79
N ASN A 94 23.87 -3.69 -5.80
CA ASN A 94 22.68 -2.85 -5.62
C ASN A 94 21.41 -3.68 -5.78
N LEU A 95 20.61 -3.73 -4.72
CA LEU A 95 19.23 -4.23 -4.72
C LEU A 95 18.32 -3.02 -4.52
N THR A 96 17.94 -2.36 -5.61
CA THR A 96 17.25 -1.07 -5.57
C THR A 96 15.87 -1.11 -6.21
N ASN A 97 15.00 -0.20 -5.76
CA ASN A 97 13.63 -0.07 -6.27
C ASN A 97 12.78 -1.33 -6.09
N VAL A 98 13.01 -2.08 -5.00
CA VAL A 98 12.17 -3.22 -4.68
C VAL A 98 10.78 -2.72 -4.30
N VAL A 99 9.77 -3.05 -5.09
CA VAL A 99 8.37 -2.76 -4.77
C VAL A 99 7.85 -3.88 -3.88
N LEU A 100 7.44 -3.53 -2.66
CA LEU A 100 6.78 -4.46 -1.75
C LEU A 100 5.28 -4.52 -2.08
N VAL A 101 4.72 -5.72 -2.00
CA VAL A 101 3.30 -5.96 -2.30
C VAL A 101 2.54 -5.99 -0.98
N SER A 102 1.56 -5.10 -0.83
CA SER A 102 0.70 -5.06 0.36
C SER A 102 -0.07 -6.38 0.54
N GLU A 103 -0.20 -6.82 1.77
CA GLU A 103 -1.14 -7.87 2.17
C GLU A 103 -2.58 -7.36 2.27
N ILE A 104 -2.75 -6.05 2.47
CA ILE A 104 -4.07 -5.42 2.56
C ILE A 104 -4.64 -5.31 1.16
N MET A 105 -5.74 -6.03 0.92
CA MET A 105 -6.37 -6.11 -0.39
C MET A 105 -7.65 -5.27 -0.42
N THR A 106 -7.51 -3.94 -0.44
CA THR A 106 -8.63 -3.03 -0.54
C THR A 106 -8.88 -2.55 -1.97
N SER A 107 -10.16 -2.34 -2.28
CA SER A 107 -10.61 -1.65 -3.50
C SER A 107 -11.23 -0.31 -3.10
N LEU A 108 -10.68 0.79 -3.63
CA LEU A 108 -11.32 2.10 -3.49
C LEU A 108 -12.34 2.26 -4.62
N PHE A 109 -13.61 2.34 -4.24
CA PHE A 109 -14.68 2.65 -5.19
C PHE A 109 -14.87 4.15 -5.31
N GLY A 110 -15.09 4.59 -6.54
CA GLY A 110 -15.34 5.98 -6.87
C GLY A 110 -16.69 6.48 -6.35
N ILE A 111 -17.03 7.72 -6.70
CA ILE A 111 -18.28 8.34 -6.24
C ILE A 111 -19.47 7.69 -6.95
N VAL A 112 -20.28 6.97 -6.18
CA VAL A 112 -21.54 6.37 -6.63
C VAL A 112 -22.72 7.12 -6.05
N LYS A 113 -23.73 7.38 -6.88
CA LYS A 113 -24.98 8.04 -6.47
C LYS A 113 -26.07 7.00 -6.28
N ILE A 114 -26.71 7.02 -5.12
CA ILE A 114 -27.94 6.26 -4.82
C ILE A 114 -29.06 7.23 -4.41
N TYR A 115 -30.30 6.85 -4.74
CA TYR A 115 -31.47 7.67 -4.54
C TYR A 115 -32.37 7.09 -3.45
N GLU A 116 -33.20 7.92 -2.86
CA GLU A 116 -34.23 7.44 -1.92
C GLU A 116 -35.19 6.46 -2.59
N THR A 117 -35.76 5.56 -1.81
CA THR A 117 -36.67 4.52 -2.33
C THR A 117 -38.03 5.04 -2.79
N ALA A 118 -38.44 6.22 -2.35
CA ALA A 118 -39.74 6.79 -2.73
C ALA A 118 -39.65 7.57 -4.04
N GLY A 119 -40.41 7.12 -5.07
CA GLY A 119 -40.52 7.81 -6.35
C GLY A 119 -39.32 7.66 -7.28
N THR A 120 -38.52 6.62 -7.12
CA THR A 120 -37.39 6.32 -8.00
C THR A 120 -37.80 5.59 -9.28
N THR A 121 -36.98 5.71 -10.30
CA THR A 121 -37.09 4.99 -11.58
C THR A 121 -35.94 4.00 -11.71
N ALA A 122 -35.95 3.18 -12.75
CA ALA A 122 -34.83 2.26 -13.02
C ALA A 122 -33.48 2.97 -13.22
N GLN A 123 -33.49 4.26 -13.56
CA GLN A 123 -32.28 5.10 -13.70
C GLN A 123 -31.89 5.79 -12.40
N GLN A 124 -32.63 5.57 -11.33
CA GLN A 124 -32.44 6.17 -10.01
C GLN A 124 -32.38 5.05 -8.94
N PRO A 125 -31.37 4.18 -8.99
CA PRO A 125 -31.26 3.05 -8.09
C PRO A 125 -31.06 3.51 -6.64
N SER A 126 -31.64 2.76 -5.70
CA SER A 126 -31.60 3.10 -4.27
C SER A 126 -30.63 2.23 -3.46
N GLY A 127 -30.26 1.07 -3.99
CA GLY A 127 -29.37 0.12 -3.35
C GLY A 127 -27.95 0.20 -3.88
N LEU A 128 -27.02 -0.31 -3.09
CA LEU A 128 -25.61 -0.41 -3.42
C LEU A 128 -25.08 -1.80 -3.08
N ASP A 129 -24.35 -2.38 -4.01
CA ASP A 129 -23.50 -3.54 -3.82
C ASP A 129 -22.10 -3.03 -3.50
N LEU A 130 -21.65 -3.27 -2.28
CA LEU A 130 -20.38 -2.75 -1.77
C LEU A 130 -19.19 -3.40 -2.47
N SER A 131 -19.32 -4.66 -2.86
CA SER A 131 -18.22 -5.46 -3.43
C SER A 131 -17.94 -5.12 -4.90
N SER A 132 -18.97 -4.81 -5.67
CA SER A 132 -18.84 -4.50 -7.11
C SER A 132 -18.87 -3.01 -7.42
N GLY A 133 -19.33 -2.19 -6.48
CA GLY A 133 -19.48 -0.74 -6.69
C GLY A 133 -20.70 -0.35 -7.53
N ASN A 134 -21.59 -1.29 -7.84
CA ASN A 134 -22.76 -1.03 -8.66
C ASN A 134 -23.97 -0.61 -7.83
N ALA A 135 -24.69 0.39 -8.32
CA ALA A 135 -25.97 0.76 -7.75
C ALA A 135 -27.12 -0.04 -8.40
N TRP A 136 -28.04 -0.52 -7.58
CA TRP A 136 -29.13 -1.40 -7.97
C TRP A 136 -30.49 -0.85 -7.50
N GLY A 137 -31.54 -1.23 -8.20
CA GLY A 137 -32.89 -1.07 -7.65
C GLY A 137 -33.11 -2.00 -6.47
N VAL A 138 -33.87 -1.55 -5.46
CA VAL A 138 -34.27 -2.40 -4.33
C VAL A 138 -35.51 -3.19 -4.68
N SER A 139 -35.33 -4.48 -4.95
CA SER A 139 -36.38 -5.41 -5.32
C SER A 139 -36.02 -6.85 -4.97
N SER A 140 -36.94 -7.78 -5.08
CA SER A 140 -36.65 -9.21 -4.88
C SER A 140 -35.55 -9.74 -5.80
N ASP A 141 -35.38 -9.17 -7.00
CA ASP A 141 -34.37 -9.60 -7.97
C ASP A 141 -32.97 -9.18 -7.56
N SER A 142 -32.84 -8.18 -6.70
CA SER A 142 -31.57 -7.72 -6.12
C SER A 142 -31.32 -8.22 -4.69
N SER A 143 -32.17 -9.14 -4.20
CA SER A 143 -32.17 -9.62 -2.81
C SER A 143 -30.83 -10.17 -2.34
N GLY A 144 -30.09 -10.89 -3.19
CA GLY A 144 -28.77 -11.46 -2.86
C GLY A 144 -27.59 -10.59 -3.31
N ILE A 145 -27.82 -9.33 -3.70
CA ILE A 145 -26.81 -8.46 -4.30
C ILE A 145 -26.60 -7.19 -3.46
N VAL A 146 -27.69 -6.50 -3.11
CA VAL A 146 -27.65 -5.20 -2.42
C VAL A 146 -27.28 -5.39 -0.96
N ASP A 147 -26.29 -4.66 -0.50
CA ASP A 147 -25.83 -4.64 0.89
C ASP A 147 -26.44 -3.51 1.71
N ILE A 148 -26.58 -2.35 1.11
CA ILE A 148 -27.13 -1.15 1.74
C ILE A 148 -28.05 -0.40 0.79
N TYR A 149 -28.99 0.37 1.34
CA TYR A 149 -29.87 1.23 0.54
C TYR A 149 -30.11 2.58 1.19
N TYR A 150 -30.52 3.56 0.37
CA TYR A 150 -30.85 4.89 0.85
C TYR A 150 -32.36 5.09 0.85
N SER A 151 -32.89 5.54 1.97
CA SER A 151 -34.32 5.78 2.12
C SER A 151 -34.61 6.99 3.02
N THR A 152 -35.88 7.43 2.96
CA THR A 152 -36.43 8.34 3.95
C THR A 152 -36.92 7.53 5.17
N ASP A 153 -36.90 8.15 6.35
CA ASP A 153 -37.51 7.58 7.56
C ASP A 153 -39.04 7.62 7.56
N GLY A 154 -39.64 8.11 6.49
CA GLY A 154 -41.07 8.25 6.35
C GLY A 154 -41.69 9.43 7.11
N THR A 155 -40.91 10.27 7.81
CA THR A 155 -41.40 11.38 8.63
C THR A 155 -41.51 12.71 7.88
N GLY A 156 -41.27 12.70 6.56
CA GLY A 156 -41.57 13.84 5.68
C GLY A 156 -40.58 14.98 5.72
N GLY A 157 -39.27 14.69 5.86
CA GLY A 157 -38.31 15.69 5.41
C GLY A 157 -37.02 15.91 6.18
N GLN A 158 -36.73 15.15 7.20
CA GLN A 158 -35.47 15.33 7.97
C GLN A 158 -34.69 14.04 8.24
N GLY A 159 -35.26 12.86 8.05
CA GLY A 159 -34.64 11.60 8.39
C GLY A 159 -34.35 10.74 7.18
N PHE A 160 -33.30 11.07 6.42
CA PHE A 160 -32.80 10.17 5.39
C PHE A 160 -31.68 9.32 5.96
N LEU A 161 -31.74 8.03 5.69
CA LEU A 161 -30.85 7.03 6.25
C LEU A 161 -30.22 6.20 5.12
N ILE A 162 -28.93 5.89 5.28
CA ILE A 162 -28.33 4.73 4.62
C ILE A 162 -28.55 3.57 5.56
N GLN A 163 -29.14 2.50 5.09
CA GLN A 163 -29.60 1.38 5.90
C GLN A 163 -29.11 0.05 5.36
N SER A 164 -29.03 -0.93 6.26
CA SER A 164 -28.82 -2.33 5.94
C SER A 164 -29.92 -2.86 5.01
N ALA A 165 -29.54 -3.61 3.99
CA ALA A 165 -30.50 -4.07 2.98
C ALA A 165 -31.61 -4.94 3.55
N ASP A 166 -31.34 -5.78 4.55
CA ASP A 166 -32.31 -6.68 5.17
C ASP A 166 -33.47 -5.95 5.90
N LEU A 167 -33.34 -4.64 6.11
CA LEU A 167 -34.47 -3.81 6.60
C LEU A 167 -35.51 -3.51 5.52
N PHE A 168 -35.18 -3.70 4.24
CA PHE A 168 -36.12 -3.56 3.15
C PHE A 168 -36.80 -4.89 2.85
N THR A 169 -38.12 -4.89 2.79
CA THR A 169 -38.92 -6.13 2.55
C THR A 169 -38.50 -6.80 1.23
N GLY A 170 -38.01 -8.03 1.34
CA GLY A 170 -37.59 -8.85 0.20
C GLY A 170 -36.09 -8.86 -0.07
N LEU A 171 -35.29 -8.05 0.63
CA LEU A 171 -33.83 -8.14 0.65
C LEU A 171 -33.38 -8.98 1.84
N ILE A 172 -32.24 -9.65 1.75
CA ILE A 172 -31.76 -10.61 2.76
C ILE A 172 -30.37 -10.34 3.29
N ARG A 173 -29.62 -9.40 2.70
CA ARG A 173 -28.24 -9.15 3.08
C ARG A 173 -28.19 -8.13 4.22
N GLY A 174 -27.68 -8.57 5.37
CA GLY A 174 -27.48 -7.71 6.52
C GLY A 174 -26.12 -7.01 6.45
N THR A 175 -26.11 -5.73 6.78
CA THR A 175 -24.88 -4.93 6.92
C THR A 175 -24.96 -4.16 8.23
N ASP A 176 -23.91 -4.26 9.02
CA ASP A 176 -23.76 -3.52 10.26
C ASP A 176 -22.89 -2.28 10.07
N PHE A 177 -23.16 -1.24 10.85
CA PHE A 177 -22.59 0.09 10.72
C PHE A 177 -21.96 0.52 12.05
N PHE A 178 -20.73 1.02 11.99
CA PHE A 178 -20.07 1.63 13.13
C PHE A 178 -19.58 3.03 12.73
N LEU A 179 -20.12 4.09 13.35
CA LEU A 179 -19.74 5.46 13.03
C LEU A 179 -18.31 5.73 13.48
N GLY A 180 -17.46 6.13 12.55
CA GLY A 180 -16.08 6.53 12.80
C GLY A 180 -16.01 7.93 13.45
N ASP A 181 -14.83 8.33 13.84
CA ASP A 181 -14.58 9.58 14.55
C ASP A 181 -13.96 10.69 13.68
N SER A 182 -13.70 10.40 12.39
CA SER A 182 -13.03 11.29 11.45
C SER A 182 -13.81 11.49 10.15
N GLU A 183 -13.61 12.64 9.54
CA GLU A 183 -14.12 12.94 8.18
C GLU A 183 -13.15 12.52 7.07
N ASN A 184 -11.92 12.11 7.43
CA ASN A 184 -10.90 11.74 6.46
C ASN A 184 -10.98 10.25 6.10
N LEU A 185 -11.58 9.93 4.96
CA LEU A 185 -11.65 8.54 4.47
C LEU A 185 -10.27 7.87 4.29
N PHE A 186 -9.21 8.67 4.15
CA PHE A 186 -7.85 8.24 3.81
C PHE A 186 -6.89 8.32 5.01
N ASP A 187 -7.38 8.18 6.23
CA ASP A 187 -6.60 8.28 7.47
C ASP A 187 -5.95 6.96 7.91
N GLU A 188 -6.10 5.90 7.10
CA GLU A 188 -5.54 4.56 7.37
C GLU A 188 -6.04 3.94 8.70
N GLU A 189 -7.13 4.46 9.27
CA GLU A 189 -7.74 3.92 10.47
C GLU A 189 -8.42 2.58 10.18
N ASP A 190 -8.11 1.57 10.97
CA ASP A 190 -8.71 0.25 10.89
C ASP A 190 -10.13 0.24 11.48
N SER A 191 -10.99 -0.66 10.99
CA SER A 191 -12.30 -0.88 11.60
C SER A 191 -12.14 -1.52 12.99
N PRO A 192 -13.01 -1.20 13.96
CA PRO A 192 -13.17 -2.04 15.13
C PRO A 192 -13.66 -3.43 14.73
N ASP A 193 -13.37 -4.43 15.57
CA ASP A 193 -13.91 -5.77 15.35
C ASP A 193 -15.43 -5.77 15.46
N LYS A 194 -16.08 -6.63 14.70
CA LYS A 194 -17.55 -6.76 14.72
C LYS A 194 -18.11 -7.07 16.12
N ASP A 195 -17.32 -7.75 16.94
CA ASP A 195 -17.69 -8.08 18.33
C ASP A 195 -17.35 -6.96 19.33
N GLU A 196 -16.77 -5.85 18.88
CA GLU A 196 -16.39 -4.70 19.69
C GLU A 196 -17.28 -3.50 19.40
N GLY A 197 -17.60 -2.74 20.45
CA GLY A 197 -18.38 -1.52 20.33
C GLY A 197 -19.88 -1.72 20.07
N ILE A 198 -20.52 -0.68 19.58
CA ILE A 198 -21.96 -0.65 19.30
C ILE A 198 -22.16 -0.49 17.80
N TRP A 199 -22.49 -1.59 17.15
CA TRP A 199 -22.88 -1.61 15.75
C TRP A 199 -24.38 -1.36 15.60
N THR A 200 -24.75 -0.59 14.60
CA THR A 200 -26.14 -0.25 14.25
C THR A 200 -26.46 -0.85 12.87
N ASN A 201 -27.68 -0.66 12.39
CA ASN A 201 -28.08 -1.11 11.05
C ASN A 201 -28.35 0.04 10.08
N ASN A 202 -27.96 1.26 10.45
CA ASN A 202 -28.12 2.47 9.62
C ASN A 202 -27.27 3.63 10.14
N ILE A 203 -27.10 4.63 9.27
CA ILE A 203 -26.56 5.96 9.62
C ILE A 203 -27.43 7.07 9.02
N SER A 204 -27.37 8.26 9.62
CA SER A 204 -28.00 9.47 9.05
C SER A 204 -27.23 9.94 7.80
N ASN A 205 -27.94 10.43 6.79
CA ASN A 205 -27.30 11.10 5.65
C ASN A 205 -26.63 12.43 6.04
N MET A 206 -26.84 12.89 7.29
CA MET A 206 -26.25 14.12 7.84
C MET A 206 -24.90 13.87 8.52
N ASP A 207 -24.52 12.60 8.74
CA ASP A 207 -23.24 12.28 9.32
C ASP A 207 -22.11 12.72 8.37
N SER A 208 -21.14 13.44 8.90
CA SER A 208 -19.98 13.94 8.17
C SER A 208 -18.78 13.00 8.27
N ASN A 209 -18.71 12.20 9.34
CA ASN A 209 -17.70 11.20 9.52
C ASN A 209 -17.91 10.01 8.57
N TYR A 210 -16.83 9.28 8.29
CA TYR A 210 -16.99 7.98 7.64
C TYR A 210 -17.64 6.97 8.57
N VAL A 211 -18.14 5.89 8.01
CA VAL A 211 -18.69 4.75 8.72
C VAL A 211 -17.96 3.49 8.32
N PHE A 212 -17.63 2.65 9.30
CA PHE A 212 -17.22 1.29 9.04
C PHE A 212 -18.47 0.42 8.82
N LEU A 213 -18.38 -0.47 7.87
CA LEU A 213 -19.42 -1.42 7.52
C LEU A 213 -18.88 -2.84 7.64
N TYR A 214 -19.71 -3.73 8.13
CA TYR A 214 -19.47 -5.17 8.11
C TYR A 214 -20.62 -5.82 7.35
N ASP A 215 -20.34 -6.38 6.18
CA ASP A 215 -21.37 -6.86 5.27
C ASP A 215 -21.78 -8.32 5.53
N HIS A 216 -22.78 -8.79 4.79
CA HIS A 216 -23.34 -10.14 4.87
C HIS A 216 -22.30 -11.25 4.64
N ASP A 217 -21.28 -11.01 3.82
CA ASP A 217 -20.26 -11.99 3.46
C ASP A 217 -19.03 -11.94 4.38
N GLY A 218 -19.03 -11.03 5.35
CA GLY A 218 -17.98 -10.91 6.36
C GLY A 218 -16.81 -10.02 5.93
N HIS A 219 -17.05 -9.10 4.99
CA HIS A 219 -16.06 -8.12 4.59
C HIS A 219 -16.28 -6.79 5.31
N TYR A 220 -15.17 -6.11 5.59
CA TYR A 220 -15.21 -4.76 6.12
C TYR A 220 -15.13 -3.74 4.98
N SER A 221 -15.83 -2.62 5.18
CA SER A 221 -15.77 -1.44 4.31
C SER A 221 -15.66 -0.19 5.16
N LYS A 222 -15.10 0.88 4.58
CA LYS A 222 -15.02 2.21 5.18
C LYS A 222 -15.64 3.20 4.20
N LEU A 223 -16.85 3.70 4.52
CA LEU A 223 -17.69 4.45 3.61
C LEU A 223 -17.86 5.88 4.09
N LYS A 224 -17.79 6.85 3.17
CA LYS A 224 -18.08 8.25 3.41
C LYS A 224 -19.17 8.77 2.48
N ILE A 225 -20.09 9.56 3.04
CA ILE A 225 -21.01 10.39 2.26
C ILE A 225 -20.26 11.65 1.82
N VAL A 226 -20.02 11.77 0.51
CA VAL A 226 -19.25 12.89 -0.04
C VAL A 226 -20.11 14.02 -0.56
N ASN A 227 -21.39 13.74 -0.88
CA ASN A 227 -22.34 14.75 -1.32
C ASN A 227 -23.79 14.27 -1.14
N ARG A 228 -24.73 15.19 -1.12
CA ARG A 228 -26.18 14.93 -1.03
C ARG A 228 -26.98 16.03 -1.70
N GLY A 229 -28.19 15.71 -2.14
CA GLY A 229 -29.07 16.68 -2.80
C GLY A 229 -30.42 16.10 -3.19
N GLY A 230 -31.07 16.72 -4.15
CA GLY A 230 -32.42 16.36 -4.60
C GLY A 230 -33.54 16.95 -3.76
N GLY A 231 -34.74 16.35 -3.83
CA GLY A 231 -35.94 16.79 -3.12
C GLY A 231 -36.66 17.94 -3.80
N GLN A 232 -36.29 18.28 -5.04
CA GLN A 232 -37.06 19.20 -5.87
C GLN A 232 -38.18 18.43 -6.58
N PRO A 233 -39.25 19.08 -7.03
CA PRO A 233 -40.31 18.41 -7.79
C PRO A 233 -39.74 17.62 -8.98
N GLY A 234 -39.92 16.29 -8.98
CA GLY A 234 -39.42 15.38 -10.01
C GLY A 234 -37.96 14.90 -9.79
N GLU A 235 -37.29 15.34 -8.75
CA GLU A 235 -35.97 14.87 -8.39
C GLU A 235 -35.99 14.27 -6.97
N PRO A 236 -35.87 12.95 -6.81
CA PRO A 236 -35.81 12.33 -5.49
C PRO A 236 -34.54 12.75 -4.76
N PHE A 237 -34.55 12.64 -3.43
CA PHE A 237 -33.33 12.84 -2.63
C PHE A 237 -32.28 11.79 -3.02
N TRP A 238 -31.03 12.17 -2.92
CA TRP A 238 -29.90 11.29 -3.25
C TRP A 238 -28.69 11.59 -2.35
N VAL A 239 -27.84 10.58 -2.23
CA VAL A 239 -26.49 10.71 -1.65
C VAL A 239 -25.47 10.21 -2.66
N GLN A 240 -24.27 10.76 -2.59
CA GLN A 240 -23.07 10.24 -3.24
C GLN A 240 -22.15 9.71 -2.17
N VAL A 241 -21.69 8.48 -2.37
CA VAL A 241 -20.81 7.78 -1.43
C VAL A 241 -19.51 7.38 -2.12
N GLN A 242 -18.44 7.32 -1.33
CA GLN A 242 -17.14 6.80 -1.71
C GLN A 242 -16.69 5.86 -0.59
N TRP A 243 -16.05 4.73 -0.92
CA TRP A 243 -15.65 3.79 0.11
C TRP A 243 -14.46 2.93 -0.29
N TYR A 244 -13.75 2.45 0.73
CA TYR A 244 -12.90 1.29 0.63
C TYR A 244 -13.68 0.02 0.92
N TYR A 245 -13.43 -1.02 0.15
CA TYR A 245 -13.91 -2.38 0.38
C TYR A 245 -12.71 -3.30 0.56
N ASN A 246 -12.59 -3.97 1.71
CA ASN A 246 -11.55 -4.95 1.90
C ASN A 246 -11.97 -6.28 1.27
N ASN A 247 -11.17 -6.76 0.30
CA ASN A 247 -11.48 -7.98 -0.45
C ASN A 247 -11.15 -9.26 0.34
N THR A 248 -10.54 -9.11 1.53
CA THR A 248 -10.22 -10.23 2.41
C THR A 248 -11.26 -10.32 3.52
N ILE A 249 -11.89 -11.50 3.65
CA ILE A 249 -12.88 -11.76 4.70
C ILE A 249 -12.24 -11.57 6.08
N LEU A 250 -12.95 -10.90 6.99
CA LEU A 250 -12.55 -10.60 8.35
C LEU A 250 -11.30 -9.73 8.51
N ASP A 251 -10.75 -9.20 7.42
CA ASP A 251 -9.64 -8.24 7.49
C ASP A 251 -10.20 -6.82 7.59
N LYS A 252 -9.93 -6.16 8.70
CA LYS A 252 -10.46 -4.84 9.07
C LYS A 252 -9.56 -3.67 8.70
N ARG A 253 -8.41 -3.92 8.07
CA ARG A 253 -7.40 -2.91 7.68
C ARG A 253 -7.80 -2.20 6.38
N PHE A 254 -7.41 -0.91 6.25
CA PHE A 254 -7.71 -0.06 5.09
C PHE A 254 -6.50 0.72 4.59
#